data_961271a83df3dff59a7ec548dcab5638
#
_entry.id   961271a83df3dff59a7ec548dcab5638
#
_cell.length_a   1.000
_cell.length_b   1.000
_cell.length_c   1.000
_cell.angle_alpha   90.00
_cell.angle_beta   90.00
_cell.angle_gamma   90.00
#
_symmetry.space_group_name_H-M   'P 1'
#
loop_
_entity.id
_entity.type
_entity.pdbx_description
1 polymer ?
#
loop_
_entity_poly.entity_id
_entity_poly.type
_entity_poly.pdbx_seq_one_letter_code
_entity_poly.pdbx_strand_id
1 'polypeptide(L)'
;SHIGIWFFLVPIVLTVSHRMIPFFSSRVLDNYVMVRPFWLLWFMLGLIVVHGCLQLMEMLAYLWILDLPLALCAFYLSYRWGWTRSFRAKLLAVLHISFTWFAISMVLYGLQSLIYMQSGKIVFGLAPLRALAIGFFTSMILAMTSRVTLGHAGRPLELDRLTWILFLGFQAAAILRIIADVSSAAAAIMPQLYIIAGLIWLFAFALWAI
;
A
#
# COMPACT_ATOMS: atom_id res chain seq x y z
N SER A 1 -14.88 5.81 7.65
CA SER A 1 -14.91 5.32 9.04
C SER A 1 -13.55 4.70 9.38
N HIS A 2 -12.80 5.32 10.30
CA HIS A 2 -11.46 4.87 10.73
C HIS A 2 -11.50 3.45 11.31
N ILE A 3 -12.59 3.08 12.01
CA ILE A 3 -12.77 1.75 12.59
C ILE A 3 -12.63 0.65 11.52
N GLY A 4 -13.35 0.75 10.41
CA GLY A 4 -13.29 -0.26 9.35
C GLY A 4 -11.90 -0.39 8.73
N ILE A 5 -11.16 0.70 8.62
CA ILE A 5 -9.81 0.68 8.04
C ILE A 5 -8.83 0.00 9.02
N TRP A 6 -8.73 0.48 10.25
CA TRP A 6 -7.67 0.08 11.19
C TRP A 6 -7.94 -1.23 11.92
N PHE A 7 -9.20 -1.58 12.18
CA PHE A 7 -9.55 -2.81 12.91
C PHE A 7 -10.01 -3.94 11.99
N PHE A 8 -10.20 -3.67 10.69
CA PHE A 8 -10.66 -4.69 9.75
C PHE A 8 -9.78 -4.78 8.49
N LEU A 9 -9.74 -3.74 7.66
CA LEU A 9 -9.08 -3.82 6.35
C LEU A 9 -7.55 -3.98 6.46
N VAL A 10 -6.88 -3.13 7.24
CA VAL A 10 -5.41 -3.20 7.39
C VAL A 10 -4.98 -4.53 7.99
N PRO A 11 -5.54 -5.04 9.11
CA PRO A 11 -5.18 -6.34 9.66
C PRO A 11 -5.35 -7.49 8.68
N ILE A 12 -6.47 -7.54 7.94
CA ILE A 12 -6.73 -8.61 6.97
C ILE A 12 -5.71 -8.56 5.84
N VAL A 13 -5.58 -7.40 5.17
CA VAL A 13 -4.70 -7.29 3.99
C VAL A 13 -3.24 -7.49 4.38
N LEU A 14 -2.81 -6.99 5.55
CA LEU A 14 -1.45 -7.22 6.06
C LEU A 14 -1.18 -8.70 6.33
N THR A 15 -2.12 -9.40 7.01
CA THR A 15 -1.99 -10.83 7.32
C THR A 15 -1.94 -11.67 6.04
N VAL A 16 -2.80 -11.38 5.07
CA VAL A 16 -2.80 -12.03 3.75
C VAL A 16 -1.48 -11.78 3.03
N SER A 17 -1.01 -10.52 3.01
CA SER A 17 0.26 -10.14 2.38
C SER A 17 1.44 -10.87 3.00
N HIS A 18 1.52 -10.93 4.34
CA HIS A 18 2.57 -11.64 5.08
C HIS A 18 2.65 -13.13 4.74
N ARG A 19 1.50 -13.74 4.44
CA ARG A 19 1.44 -15.15 4.03
C ARG A 19 1.75 -15.33 2.54
N MET A 20 1.16 -14.50 1.69
CA MET A 20 1.12 -14.71 0.24
C MET A 20 2.38 -14.21 -0.49
N ILE A 21 2.93 -13.05 -0.11
CA ILE A 21 4.09 -12.50 -0.80
C ILE A 21 5.30 -13.44 -0.73
N PRO A 22 5.76 -13.92 0.46
CA PRO A 22 6.90 -14.85 0.49
C PRO A 22 6.58 -16.21 -0.14
N PHE A 23 5.32 -16.67 -0.10
CA PHE A 23 4.92 -17.90 -0.81
C PHE A 23 5.08 -17.73 -2.32
N PHE A 24 4.62 -16.61 -2.89
CA PHE A 24 4.75 -16.38 -4.32
C PHE A 24 6.19 -16.09 -4.74
N SER A 25 6.96 -15.40 -3.89
CA SER A 25 8.39 -15.19 -4.11
C SER A 25 9.15 -16.53 -4.20
N SER A 26 8.81 -17.50 -3.34
CA SER A 26 9.44 -18.83 -3.37
C SER A 26 9.10 -19.68 -4.59
N ARG A 27 8.02 -19.35 -5.30
CA ARG A 27 7.63 -20.05 -6.54
C ARG A 27 8.25 -19.47 -7.81
N VAL A 28 8.80 -18.27 -7.72
CA VAL A 28 9.29 -17.52 -8.88
C VAL A 28 10.79 -17.26 -8.80
N LEU A 29 11.33 -17.10 -7.59
CA LEU A 29 12.73 -16.73 -7.37
C LEU A 29 13.58 -17.96 -7.08
N ASP A 30 14.64 -18.16 -7.88
CA ASP A 30 15.61 -19.21 -7.65
C ASP A 30 16.38 -19.00 -6.33
N ASN A 31 16.68 -20.09 -5.62
CA ASN A 31 17.41 -20.07 -4.34
C ASN A 31 16.80 -19.11 -3.30
N TYR A 32 15.47 -19.01 -3.27
CA TYR A 32 14.74 -18.17 -2.32
C TYR A 32 14.47 -18.91 -1.02
N VAL A 33 14.94 -18.35 0.09
CA VAL A 33 14.61 -18.83 1.43
C VAL A 33 13.38 -18.09 1.93
N MET A 34 12.30 -18.83 2.17
CA MET A 34 11.03 -18.26 2.62
C MET A 34 11.14 -17.75 4.07
N VAL A 35 10.97 -16.45 4.25
CA VAL A 35 11.03 -15.77 5.55
C VAL A 35 9.63 -15.29 5.94
N ARG A 36 9.11 -15.84 7.04
CA ARG A 36 7.80 -15.47 7.61
C ARG A 36 7.90 -15.30 9.13
N PRO A 37 8.44 -14.19 9.63
CA PRO A 37 8.55 -13.97 11.06
C PRO A 37 7.18 -13.66 11.66
N PHE A 38 6.49 -14.66 12.21
CA PHE A 38 5.16 -14.49 12.81
C PHE A 38 5.16 -13.52 14.00
N TRP A 39 6.23 -13.48 14.77
CA TRP A 39 6.37 -12.52 15.86
C TRP A 39 6.29 -11.07 15.36
N LEU A 40 6.88 -10.80 14.19
CA LEU A 40 6.86 -9.47 13.59
C LEU A 40 5.45 -9.11 13.07
N LEU A 41 4.72 -10.09 12.53
CA LEU A 41 3.31 -9.90 12.16
C LEU A 41 2.47 -9.52 13.38
N TRP A 42 2.59 -10.25 14.48
CA TRP A 42 1.85 -9.95 15.70
C TRP A 42 2.23 -8.58 16.28
N PHE A 43 3.51 -8.24 16.26
CA PHE A 43 3.98 -6.92 16.64
C PHE A 43 3.34 -5.81 15.78
N MET A 44 3.37 -5.96 14.45
CA MET A 44 2.75 -4.99 13.54
C MET A 44 1.23 -4.88 13.75
N LEU A 45 0.53 -6.01 13.95
CA LEU A 45 -0.91 -6.00 14.25
C LEU A 45 -1.21 -5.28 15.57
N GLY A 46 -0.40 -5.48 16.59
CA GLY A 46 -0.51 -4.75 17.86
C GLY A 46 -0.36 -3.24 17.66
N LEU A 47 0.66 -2.79 16.92
CA LEU A 47 0.86 -1.38 16.60
C LEU A 47 -0.33 -0.78 15.82
N ILE A 48 -0.90 -1.54 14.87
CA ILE A 48 -2.07 -1.12 14.08
C ILE A 48 -3.30 -0.92 14.98
N VAL A 49 -3.55 -1.85 15.91
CA VAL A 49 -4.66 -1.71 16.86
C VAL A 49 -4.47 -0.46 17.72
N VAL A 50 -3.27 -0.25 18.26
CA VAL A 50 -2.98 0.94 19.09
C VAL A 50 -3.09 2.23 18.24
N HIS A 51 -2.60 2.23 16.99
CA HIS A 51 -2.80 3.35 16.05
C HIS A 51 -4.28 3.68 15.87
N GLY A 52 -5.12 2.65 15.61
CA GLY A 52 -6.56 2.85 15.49
C GLY A 52 -7.20 3.44 16.74
N CYS A 53 -6.81 2.98 17.93
CA CYS A 53 -7.27 3.52 19.20
C CYS A 53 -6.86 4.98 19.38
N LEU A 54 -5.58 5.33 19.16
CA LEU A 54 -5.11 6.72 19.28
C LEU A 54 -5.79 7.65 18.28
N GLN A 55 -6.05 7.15 17.05
CA GLN A 55 -6.76 7.93 16.05
C GLN A 55 -8.23 8.17 16.42
N LEU A 56 -8.90 7.20 17.05
CA LEU A 56 -10.27 7.37 17.55
C LEU A 56 -10.33 8.32 18.76
N MET A 57 -9.27 8.37 19.56
CA MET A 57 -9.13 9.29 20.69
C MET A 57 -8.63 10.67 20.26
N GLU A 58 -8.46 10.92 18.95
CA GLU A 58 -7.92 12.16 18.37
C GLU A 58 -6.50 12.52 18.86
N MET A 59 -5.76 11.54 19.38
CA MET A 59 -4.39 11.70 19.87
C MET A 59 -3.35 11.69 18.72
N LEU A 60 -3.56 12.53 17.71
CA LEU A 60 -2.78 12.53 16.47
C LEU A 60 -1.29 12.85 16.67
N ALA A 61 -0.94 13.57 17.72
CA ALA A 61 0.44 13.96 18.02
C ALA A 61 1.35 12.78 18.39
N TYR A 62 0.80 11.62 18.74
CA TYR A 62 1.56 10.45 19.22
C TYR A 62 1.63 9.31 18.20
N LEU A 63 0.94 9.41 17.06
CA LEU A 63 0.89 8.35 16.07
C LEU A 63 2.26 8.00 15.47
N TRP A 64 3.18 8.96 15.38
CA TRP A 64 4.54 8.72 14.85
C TRP A 64 5.30 7.62 15.60
N ILE A 65 5.04 7.46 16.91
CA ILE A 65 5.66 6.44 17.77
C ILE A 65 5.32 5.03 17.26
N LEU A 66 4.17 4.87 16.61
CA LEU A 66 3.67 3.60 16.09
C LEU A 66 3.97 3.47 14.60
N ASP A 67 3.74 4.54 13.84
CA ASP A 67 3.76 4.53 12.38
C ASP A 67 5.17 4.38 11.81
N LEU A 68 6.17 5.05 12.41
CA LEU A 68 7.55 4.91 11.96
C LEU A 68 8.12 3.51 12.20
N PRO A 69 7.94 2.87 13.37
CA PRO A 69 8.27 1.46 13.54
C PRO A 69 7.51 0.53 12.59
N LEU A 70 6.20 0.78 12.33
CA LEU A 70 5.44 0.03 11.34
C LEU A 70 6.04 0.14 9.94
N ALA A 71 6.42 1.36 9.53
CA ALA A 71 7.08 1.59 8.25
C ALA A 71 8.41 0.83 8.15
N LEU A 72 9.23 0.88 9.21
CA LEU A 72 10.51 0.14 9.25
C LEU A 72 10.29 -1.37 9.15
N CYS A 73 9.32 -1.92 9.87
CA CYS A 73 8.96 -3.33 9.79
C CYS A 73 8.52 -3.71 8.37
N ALA A 74 7.70 -2.88 7.73
CA ALA A 74 7.23 -3.14 6.37
C ALA A 74 8.36 -3.07 5.33
N PHE A 75 9.27 -2.10 5.42
CA PHE A 75 10.46 -2.04 4.57
C PHE A 75 11.39 -3.24 4.79
N TYR A 76 11.61 -3.62 6.05
CA TYR A 76 12.39 -4.82 6.37
C TYR A 76 11.78 -6.07 5.73
N LEU A 77 10.46 -6.27 5.86
CA LEU A 77 9.78 -7.39 5.22
C LEU A 77 9.88 -7.33 3.69
N SER A 78 9.66 -6.16 3.08
CA SER A 78 9.81 -5.97 1.63
C SER A 78 11.20 -6.39 1.16
N TYR A 79 12.25 -5.97 1.86
CA TYR A 79 13.63 -6.35 1.56
C TYR A 79 13.84 -7.87 1.71
N ARG A 80 13.44 -8.46 2.84
CA ARG A 80 13.59 -9.89 3.13
C ARG A 80 12.80 -10.78 2.18
N TRP A 81 11.69 -10.30 1.66
CA TRP A 81 10.85 -11.03 0.69
C TRP A 81 11.38 -10.94 -0.75
N GLY A 82 12.46 -10.18 -0.98
CA GLY A 82 13.13 -10.11 -2.28
C GLY A 82 12.57 -9.04 -3.21
N TRP A 83 12.26 -7.85 -2.69
CA TRP A 83 11.71 -6.72 -3.44
C TRP A 83 12.47 -6.44 -4.75
N THR A 84 13.80 -6.32 -4.69
CA THR A 84 14.64 -6.04 -5.88
C THR A 84 14.60 -7.17 -6.91
N ARG A 85 14.49 -8.43 -6.44
CA ARG A 85 14.43 -9.61 -7.30
C ARG A 85 13.05 -9.82 -7.92
N SER A 86 12.01 -9.24 -7.33
CA SER A 86 10.62 -9.40 -7.78
C SER A 86 10.36 -8.85 -9.19
N PHE A 87 11.17 -7.87 -9.64
CA PHE A 87 11.04 -7.26 -10.97
C PHE A 87 11.36 -8.20 -12.13
N ARG A 88 11.90 -9.40 -11.85
CA ARG A 88 12.08 -10.45 -12.86
C ARG A 88 10.75 -11.03 -13.37
N ALA A 89 9.67 -10.92 -12.58
CA ALA A 89 8.34 -11.38 -12.96
C ALA A 89 7.31 -10.30 -12.62
N LYS A 90 6.63 -9.76 -13.62
CA LYS A 90 5.66 -8.65 -13.45
C LYS A 90 4.60 -8.96 -12.39
N LEU A 91 4.03 -10.18 -12.41
CA LEU A 91 3.00 -10.59 -11.45
C LEU A 91 3.51 -10.64 -9.99
N LEU A 92 4.81 -10.86 -9.79
CA LEU A 92 5.43 -10.78 -8.47
C LEU A 92 5.75 -9.31 -8.11
N ALA A 93 6.26 -8.53 -9.07
CA ALA A 93 6.57 -7.12 -8.88
C ALA A 93 5.35 -6.33 -8.40
N VAL A 94 4.16 -6.58 -8.98
CA VAL A 94 2.89 -5.93 -8.58
C VAL A 94 2.61 -6.11 -7.09
N LEU A 95 2.79 -7.32 -6.54
CA LEU A 95 2.58 -7.59 -5.11
C LEU A 95 3.56 -6.81 -4.23
N HIS A 96 4.83 -6.79 -4.61
CA HIS A 96 5.86 -6.09 -3.86
C HIS A 96 5.70 -4.57 -3.91
N ILE A 97 5.36 -4.00 -5.07
CA ILE A 97 5.06 -2.58 -5.23
C ILE A 97 3.85 -2.21 -4.37
N SER A 98 2.78 -3.00 -4.42
CA SER A 98 1.58 -2.78 -3.60
C SER A 98 1.91 -2.76 -2.10
N PHE A 99 2.71 -3.72 -1.62
CA PHE A 99 3.10 -3.77 -0.22
C PHE A 99 4.00 -2.59 0.20
N THR A 100 4.84 -2.10 -0.71
CA THR A 100 5.68 -0.92 -0.44
C THR A 100 4.83 0.33 -0.15
N TRP A 101 3.65 0.45 -0.75
CA TRP A 101 2.72 1.54 -0.45
C TRP A 101 2.22 1.53 0.99
N PHE A 102 2.11 0.36 1.62
CA PHE A 102 1.81 0.30 3.06
C PHE A 102 2.93 0.97 3.86
N ALA A 103 4.19 0.66 3.58
CA ALA A 103 5.32 1.30 4.24
C ALA A 103 5.34 2.82 4.00
N ILE A 104 5.13 3.26 2.74
CA ILE A 104 5.05 4.69 2.38
C ILE A 104 3.92 5.38 3.13
N SER A 105 2.74 4.77 3.21
CA SER A 105 1.61 5.31 3.96
C SER A 105 1.95 5.51 5.44
N MET A 106 2.60 4.53 6.07
CA MET A 106 3.02 4.63 7.48
C MET A 106 4.07 5.73 7.69
N VAL A 107 5.01 5.92 6.75
CA VAL A 107 5.94 7.07 6.77
C VAL A 107 5.16 8.38 6.71
N LEU A 108 4.20 8.52 5.81
CA LEU A 108 3.41 9.74 5.67
C LEU A 108 2.57 10.03 6.92
N TYR A 109 1.95 9.00 7.53
CA TYR A 109 1.25 9.16 8.81
C TYR A 109 2.20 9.60 9.93
N GLY A 110 3.34 8.95 10.05
CA GLY A 110 4.34 9.30 11.08
C GLY A 110 4.89 10.71 10.90
N LEU A 111 5.23 11.11 9.68
CA LEU A 111 5.69 12.48 9.40
C LEU A 111 4.59 13.51 9.65
N GLN A 112 3.35 13.24 9.26
CA GLN A 112 2.21 14.12 9.56
C GLN A 112 2.02 14.30 11.07
N SER A 113 2.12 13.21 11.84
CA SER A 113 2.02 13.23 13.29
C SER A 113 3.14 14.05 13.95
N LEU A 114 4.39 13.90 13.49
CA LEU A 114 5.54 14.69 13.96
C LEU A 114 5.35 16.20 13.70
N ILE A 115 4.91 16.55 12.48
CA ILE A 115 4.65 17.95 12.13
C ILE A 115 3.48 18.49 12.95
N TYR A 116 2.43 17.69 13.14
CA TYR A 116 1.29 18.09 13.98
C TYR A 116 1.69 18.32 15.44
N MET A 117 2.54 17.46 16.00
CA MET A 117 3.06 17.63 17.36
C MET A 117 3.83 18.94 17.53
N GLN A 118 4.58 19.38 16.50
CA GLN A 118 5.40 20.60 16.56
C GLN A 118 4.63 21.88 16.23
N SER A 119 3.72 21.83 15.28
CA SER A 119 3.08 23.00 14.67
C SER A 119 1.57 23.10 14.91
N GLY A 120 0.92 22.04 15.39
CA GLY A 120 -0.53 21.93 15.47
C GLY A 120 -1.24 21.91 14.11
N LYS A 121 -0.49 21.75 12.99
CA LYS A 121 -1.06 21.80 11.63
C LYS A 121 -1.01 20.44 10.94
N ILE A 122 -2.09 20.10 10.25
CA ILE A 122 -2.16 18.94 9.38
C ILE A 122 -1.67 19.38 7.98
N VAL A 123 -0.45 18.97 7.60
CA VAL A 123 0.21 19.42 6.36
C VAL A 123 -0.10 18.51 5.18
N PHE A 124 -0.17 17.19 5.40
CA PHE A 124 -0.36 16.22 4.32
C PHE A 124 -1.82 15.87 4.02
N GLY A 125 -2.78 16.47 4.73
CA GLY A 125 -4.20 16.25 4.51
C GLY A 125 -4.56 14.76 4.49
N LEU A 126 -5.11 14.29 3.37
CA LEU A 126 -5.50 12.89 3.16
C LEU A 126 -4.42 12.04 2.46
N ALA A 127 -3.23 12.58 2.16
CA ALA A 127 -2.18 11.86 1.43
C ALA A 127 -1.81 10.50 2.07
N PRO A 128 -1.63 10.37 3.42
CA PRO A 128 -1.37 9.08 4.04
C PRO A 128 -2.47 8.05 3.77
N LEU A 129 -3.73 8.48 3.93
CA LEU A 129 -4.89 7.62 3.67
C LEU A 129 -5.00 7.22 2.19
N ARG A 130 -4.64 8.09 1.25
CA ARG A 130 -4.65 7.79 -0.18
C ARG A 130 -3.54 6.83 -0.58
N ALA A 131 -2.35 6.96 0.02
CA ALA A 131 -1.29 5.98 -0.15
C ALA A 131 -1.75 4.59 0.33
N LEU A 132 -2.49 4.53 1.45
CA LEU A 132 -3.06 3.31 1.98
C LEU A 132 -4.18 2.75 1.08
N ALA A 133 -5.14 3.59 0.70
CA ALA A 133 -6.35 3.14 -0.01
C ALA A 133 -6.06 2.81 -1.48
N ILE A 134 -5.44 3.74 -2.22
CA ILE A 134 -5.20 3.57 -3.66
C ILE A 134 -3.88 2.81 -3.88
N GLY A 135 -2.81 3.24 -3.21
CA GLY A 135 -1.50 2.60 -3.36
C GLY A 135 -1.49 1.17 -2.86
N PHE A 136 -1.88 0.93 -1.60
CA PHE A 136 -1.81 -0.39 -1.00
C PHE A 136 -3.03 -1.25 -1.29
N PHE A 137 -4.23 -0.87 -0.83
CA PHE A 137 -5.41 -1.76 -0.93
C PHE A 137 -5.81 -2.05 -2.37
N THR A 138 -6.03 -1.01 -3.20
CA THR A 138 -6.47 -1.21 -4.59
C THR A 138 -5.43 -2.02 -5.37
N SER A 139 -4.16 -1.66 -5.28
CA SER A 139 -3.09 -2.36 -5.98
C SER A 139 -2.93 -3.81 -5.51
N MET A 140 -3.06 -4.06 -4.20
CA MET A 140 -2.95 -5.42 -3.64
C MET A 140 -4.12 -6.30 -4.06
N ILE A 141 -5.35 -5.77 -4.03
CA ILE A 141 -6.55 -6.48 -4.49
C ILE A 141 -6.38 -6.85 -5.97
N LEU A 142 -6.00 -5.90 -6.82
CA LEU A 142 -5.76 -6.16 -8.24
C LEU A 142 -4.71 -7.25 -8.44
N ALA A 143 -3.58 -7.16 -7.73
CA ALA A 143 -2.50 -8.14 -7.81
C ALA A 143 -2.96 -9.55 -7.42
N MET A 144 -3.65 -9.66 -6.29
CA MET A 144 -4.14 -10.95 -5.77
C MET A 144 -5.24 -11.53 -6.66
N THR A 145 -6.22 -10.72 -7.08
CA THR A 145 -7.32 -11.16 -7.93
C THR A 145 -6.83 -11.62 -9.29
N SER A 146 -5.97 -10.83 -9.97
CA SER A 146 -5.38 -11.23 -11.26
C SER A 146 -4.66 -12.58 -11.14
N ARG A 147 -3.92 -12.79 -10.05
CA ARG A 147 -3.20 -14.05 -9.82
C ARG A 147 -4.14 -15.22 -9.58
N VAL A 148 -5.18 -15.03 -8.78
CA VAL A 148 -6.19 -16.06 -8.50
C VAL A 148 -6.95 -16.43 -9.78
N THR A 149 -7.38 -15.43 -10.55
CA THR A 149 -8.09 -15.64 -11.82
C THR A 149 -7.25 -16.42 -12.81
N LEU A 150 -5.98 -16.04 -13.04
CA LEU A 150 -5.08 -16.76 -13.93
C LEU A 150 -4.85 -18.21 -13.47
N GLY A 151 -4.66 -18.40 -12.15
CA GLY A 151 -4.45 -19.74 -11.59
C GLY A 151 -5.65 -20.66 -11.74
N HIS A 152 -6.87 -20.16 -11.51
CA HIS A 152 -8.09 -20.94 -11.68
C HIS A 152 -8.43 -21.21 -13.16
N ALA A 153 -8.05 -20.30 -14.05
CA ALA A 153 -8.23 -20.47 -15.49
C ALA A 153 -7.19 -21.42 -16.12
N GLY A 154 -6.26 -21.97 -15.34
CA GLY A 154 -5.16 -22.80 -15.85
C GLY A 154 -4.22 -22.07 -16.81
N ARG A 155 -4.21 -20.73 -16.80
CA ARG A 155 -3.35 -19.91 -17.64
C ARG A 155 -1.97 -19.72 -16.99
N PRO A 156 -0.92 -19.46 -17.80
CA PRO A 156 0.38 -19.07 -17.26
C PRO A 156 0.25 -17.90 -16.28
N LEU A 157 0.96 -17.98 -15.16
CA LEU A 157 0.95 -16.93 -14.13
C LEU A 157 1.83 -15.74 -14.56
N GLU A 158 1.51 -15.17 -15.70
CA GLU A 158 2.21 -14.04 -16.30
C GLU A 158 1.24 -12.89 -16.54
N LEU A 159 1.65 -11.68 -16.18
CA LEU A 159 0.89 -10.47 -16.51
C LEU A 159 1.13 -10.07 -17.96
N ASP A 160 0.04 -9.96 -18.72
CA ASP A 160 0.06 -9.39 -20.04
C ASP A 160 0.43 -7.89 -20.02
N ARG A 161 0.69 -7.33 -21.19
CA ARG A 161 1.08 -5.91 -21.32
C ARG A 161 -0.03 -4.97 -20.86
N LEU A 162 -1.28 -5.30 -21.17
CA LEU A 162 -2.42 -4.45 -20.83
C LEU A 162 -2.57 -4.36 -19.31
N THR A 163 -2.67 -5.49 -18.62
CA THR A 163 -2.81 -5.52 -17.15
C THR A 163 -1.64 -4.82 -16.45
N TRP A 164 -0.42 -4.94 -17.00
CA TRP A 164 0.74 -4.20 -16.47
C TRP A 164 0.59 -2.68 -16.61
N ILE A 165 0.14 -2.19 -17.78
CA ILE A 165 -0.11 -0.76 -18.03
C ILE A 165 -1.22 -0.25 -17.11
N LEU A 166 -2.30 -1.01 -16.95
CA LEU A 166 -3.41 -0.64 -16.06
C LEU A 166 -2.94 -0.56 -14.60
N PHE A 167 -2.09 -1.50 -14.16
CA PHE A 167 -1.47 -1.43 -12.85
C PHE A 167 -0.62 -0.16 -12.67
N LEU A 168 0.18 0.21 -13.65
CA LEU A 168 0.95 1.45 -13.62
C LEU A 168 0.02 2.69 -13.59
N GLY A 169 -1.13 2.62 -14.23
CA GLY A 169 -2.18 3.63 -14.12
C GLY A 169 -2.66 3.85 -12.69
N PHE A 170 -2.89 2.76 -11.93
CA PHE A 170 -3.22 2.87 -10.50
C PHE A 170 -2.10 3.52 -9.68
N GLN A 171 -0.83 3.21 -9.99
CA GLN A 171 0.30 3.84 -9.31
C GLN A 171 0.35 5.34 -9.61
N ALA A 172 0.15 5.73 -10.87
CA ALA A 172 0.08 7.13 -11.29
C ALA A 172 -1.07 7.87 -10.58
N ALA A 173 -2.26 7.26 -10.51
CA ALA A 173 -3.41 7.83 -9.81
C ALA A 173 -3.11 8.04 -8.31
N ALA A 174 -2.45 7.09 -7.65
CA ALA A 174 -2.05 7.22 -6.25
C ALA A 174 -1.07 8.39 -6.06
N ILE A 175 -0.04 8.47 -6.89
CA ILE A 175 0.96 9.55 -6.84
C ILE A 175 0.32 10.91 -7.05
N LEU A 176 -0.51 11.07 -8.09
CA LEU A 176 -1.21 12.33 -8.39
C LEU A 176 -2.09 12.79 -7.23
N ARG A 177 -2.79 11.86 -6.59
CA ARG A 177 -3.63 12.15 -5.41
C ARG A 177 -2.81 12.61 -4.22
N ILE A 178 -1.66 11.98 -3.96
CA ILE A 178 -0.76 12.35 -2.88
C ILE A 178 -0.14 13.74 -3.15
N ILE A 179 0.34 13.98 -4.37
CA ILE A 179 0.90 15.28 -4.74
C ILE A 179 -0.13 16.40 -4.56
N ALA A 180 -1.39 16.16 -4.97
CA ALA A 180 -2.46 17.14 -4.83
C ALA A 180 -2.74 17.50 -3.35
N ASP A 181 -2.55 16.55 -2.41
CA ASP A 181 -2.78 16.81 -0.98
C ASP A 181 -1.59 17.46 -0.27
N VAL A 182 -0.37 17.14 -0.70
CA VAL A 182 0.86 17.57 0.00
C VAL A 182 1.34 18.95 -0.47
N SER A 183 1.10 19.31 -1.72
CA SER A 183 1.69 20.49 -2.32
C SER A 183 0.80 21.73 -2.18
N SER A 184 1.22 22.70 -1.38
CA SER A 184 0.60 24.04 -1.36
C SER A 184 0.74 24.77 -2.71
N ALA A 185 1.81 24.48 -3.46
CA ALA A 185 2.02 25.00 -4.82
C ALA A 185 1.02 24.38 -5.81
N ALA A 186 0.48 23.21 -5.54
CA ALA A 186 -0.55 22.57 -6.37
C ALA A 186 -1.96 23.10 -6.11
N ALA A 187 -2.17 24.01 -5.16
CA ALA A 187 -3.50 24.52 -4.82
C ALA A 187 -4.29 25.04 -6.02
N ALA A 188 -3.62 25.72 -6.96
CA ALA A 188 -4.25 26.25 -8.18
C ALA A 188 -4.67 25.16 -9.18
N ILE A 189 -3.97 24.02 -9.22
CA ILE A 189 -4.23 22.91 -10.15
C ILE A 189 -4.80 21.68 -9.45
N MET A 190 -5.06 21.76 -8.15
CA MET A 190 -5.56 20.65 -7.34
C MET A 190 -6.83 20.02 -7.90
N PRO A 191 -7.89 20.77 -8.30
CA PRO A 191 -9.09 20.18 -8.88
C PRO A 191 -8.80 19.36 -10.12
N GLN A 192 -7.90 19.85 -11.01
CA GLN A 192 -7.52 19.15 -12.23
C GLN A 192 -6.76 17.85 -11.91
N LEU A 193 -5.84 17.86 -10.94
CA LEU A 193 -5.13 16.67 -10.51
C LEU A 193 -6.08 15.61 -9.93
N TYR A 194 -7.10 16.01 -9.18
CA TYR A 194 -8.11 15.09 -8.68
C TYR A 194 -8.96 14.47 -9.79
N ILE A 195 -9.38 15.27 -10.79
CA ILE A 195 -10.14 14.79 -11.93
C ILE A 195 -9.29 13.81 -12.75
N ILE A 196 -8.05 14.19 -13.10
CA ILE A 196 -7.15 13.35 -13.89
C ILE A 196 -6.88 12.03 -13.17
N ALA A 197 -6.51 12.08 -11.88
CA ALA A 197 -6.28 10.87 -11.10
C ALA A 197 -7.54 9.98 -11.01
N GLY A 198 -8.72 10.59 -10.86
CA GLY A 198 -9.99 9.89 -10.84
C GLY A 198 -10.32 9.19 -12.16
N LEU A 199 -10.08 9.88 -13.29
CA LEU A 199 -10.27 9.32 -14.62
C LEU A 199 -9.29 8.18 -14.90
N ILE A 200 -8.01 8.34 -14.59
CA ILE A 200 -7.00 7.29 -14.73
C ILE A 200 -7.42 6.06 -13.92
N TRP A 201 -7.84 6.25 -12.67
CA TRP A 201 -8.29 5.17 -11.82
C TRP A 201 -9.51 4.46 -12.38
N LEU A 202 -10.53 5.22 -12.79
CA LEU A 202 -11.78 4.69 -13.36
C LEU A 202 -11.54 3.87 -14.63
N PHE A 203 -10.78 4.42 -15.58
CA PHE A 203 -10.47 3.73 -16.83
C PHE A 203 -9.60 2.50 -16.59
N ALA A 204 -8.59 2.59 -15.72
CA ALA A 204 -7.74 1.46 -15.40
C ALA A 204 -8.56 0.33 -14.75
N PHE A 205 -9.48 0.66 -13.84
CA PHE A 205 -10.33 -0.33 -13.19
C PHE A 205 -11.36 -0.93 -14.15
N ALA A 206 -12.03 -0.11 -14.95
CA ALA A 206 -13.03 -0.58 -15.92
C ALA A 206 -12.43 -1.54 -16.96
N LEU A 207 -11.25 -1.20 -17.51
CA LEU A 207 -10.56 -2.04 -18.49
C LEU A 207 -9.96 -3.32 -17.86
N TRP A 208 -9.62 -3.28 -16.57
CA TRP A 208 -9.14 -4.47 -15.88
C TRP A 208 -10.29 -5.45 -15.54
N ALA A 209 -11.50 -4.94 -15.29
CA ALA A 209 -12.65 -5.73 -14.88
C ALA A 209 -13.35 -6.47 -16.05
N ILE A 210 -13.01 -6.14 -17.31
CA ILE A 210 -13.52 -6.78 -18.53
C ILE A 210 -12.62 -7.95 -18.94
#